data_6f245a085e5187baf656f98abcaed223
#
_entry.id   6f245a085e5187baf656f98abcaed223
#
_cell.length_a   1.000
_cell.length_b   1.000
_cell.length_c   1.000
_cell.angle_alpha   90.00
_cell.angle_beta   90.00
_cell.angle_gamma   90.00
#
_symmetry.space_group_name_H-M   'P 1'
#
loop_
_entity.id
_entity.type
_entity.pdbx_description
1 polymer ?
#
loop_
_entity_poly.entity_id
_entity_poly.type
_entity_poly.pdbx_seq_one_letter_code
_entity_poly.pdbx_strand_id
1 'polypeptide(L)'
;MKLVAPKLSYIEKTSFEECLKKMKFQDVHIDQNIQQRTIIQDLTFDGCLFENIDFTKVSLKHLDLIDVTFDKCDLSNQNFDHQYLNRVQFKNCKLTGTSFIETNLKDVLFDHCQGRYSNLSSSQLFNVMFDHCDYKKHHL
;
A
#
# COMPACT_ATOMS: atom_id res chain seq x y z
N MET A 1 17.51 -4.20 -14.14
CA MET A 1 16.76 -2.96 -13.94
C MET A 1 16.60 -2.68 -12.46
N LYS A 2 16.87 -1.46 -12.04
CA LYS A 2 16.92 -1.13 -10.63
C LYS A 2 15.67 -0.36 -10.22
N LEU A 3 14.99 -0.85 -9.17
CA LEU A 3 13.83 -0.17 -8.63
C LEU A 3 14.26 1.07 -7.86
N VAL A 4 13.49 2.14 -7.96
CA VAL A 4 13.66 3.31 -7.12
C VAL A 4 12.85 3.11 -5.84
N ALA A 5 13.54 3.08 -4.70
CA ALA A 5 12.89 2.87 -3.42
C ALA A 5 12.12 4.11 -2.96
N PRO A 6 11.13 3.94 -2.08
CA PRO A 6 10.41 5.08 -1.49
C PRO A 6 11.36 6.05 -0.78
N LYS A 7 11.08 7.33 -0.92
CA LYS A 7 11.85 8.40 -0.26
C LYS A 7 11.20 8.72 1.07
N LEU A 8 11.82 8.27 2.15
CA LEU A 8 11.26 8.37 3.50
C LEU A 8 12.19 9.11 4.47
N SER A 9 12.92 10.14 3.96
CA SER A 9 13.95 10.80 4.74
C SER A 9 13.45 11.70 5.87
N TYR A 10 12.21 12.15 5.78
CA TYR A 10 11.67 13.18 6.66
C TYR A 10 10.42 12.74 7.42
N ILE A 11 10.21 11.42 7.57
CA ILE A 11 9.01 10.94 8.23
C ILE A 11 9.06 11.16 9.74
N GLU A 12 7.92 11.52 10.31
CA GLU A 12 7.74 11.67 11.75
C GLU A 12 6.65 10.74 12.25
N LYS A 13 6.84 10.20 13.45
CA LYS A 13 5.87 9.28 14.04
C LYS A 13 4.60 10.02 14.42
N THR A 14 3.46 9.48 14.03
CA THR A 14 2.15 10.06 14.29
C THR A 14 1.09 8.95 14.34
N SER A 15 -0.17 9.33 14.32
CA SER A 15 -1.30 8.40 14.34
C SER A 15 -2.22 8.63 13.15
N PHE A 16 -3.07 7.63 12.87
CA PHE A 16 -4.14 7.80 11.88
C PHE A 16 -5.04 8.98 12.23
N GLU A 17 -5.38 9.11 13.51
CA GLU A 17 -6.29 10.15 13.98
C GLU A 17 -5.74 11.55 13.70
N GLU A 18 -4.46 11.76 13.92
CA GLU A 18 -3.83 13.05 13.63
C GLU A 18 -3.82 13.35 12.14
N CYS A 19 -3.50 12.36 11.31
CA CYS A 19 -3.52 12.53 9.85
C CYS A 19 -4.93 12.82 9.34
N LEU A 20 -5.94 12.15 9.90
CA LEU A 20 -7.32 12.35 9.48
C LEU A 20 -7.86 13.72 9.89
N LYS A 21 -7.45 14.24 11.04
CA LYS A 21 -7.80 15.61 11.44
C LYS A 21 -7.30 16.63 10.42
N LYS A 22 -6.10 16.42 9.93
CA LYS A 22 -5.47 17.32 8.96
C LYS A 22 -5.86 17.00 7.52
N MET A 23 -6.54 15.88 7.29
CA MET A 23 -6.81 15.35 5.95
C MET A 23 -5.53 15.25 5.13
N LYS A 24 -4.44 14.79 5.78
CA LYS A 24 -3.13 14.78 5.15
C LYS A 24 -2.27 13.63 5.69
N PHE A 25 -1.75 12.81 4.76
CA PHE A 25 -0.80 11.74 5.05
C PHE A 25 0.48 12.06 4.29
N GLN A 26 1.34 12.87 4.89
CA GLN A 26 2.60 13.28 4.26
C GLN A 26 3.73 13.23 5.28
N ASP A 27 4.81 12.55 4.90
CA ASP A 27 6.03 12.43 5.72
C ASP A 27 5.72 11.89 7.12
N VAL A 28 5.00 10.78 7.18
CA VAL A 28 4.51 10.21 8.44
C VAL A 28 4.91 8.75 8.60
N HIS A 29 5.11 8.35 9.85
CA HIS A 29 5.32 6.97 10.26
C HIS A 29 4.20 6.59 11.23
N ILE A 30 3.42 5.59 10.86
CA ILE A 30 2.30 5.12 11.67
C ILE A 30 2.52 3.66 12.02
N ASP A 31 2.55 3.35 13.31
CA ASP A 31 2.72 1.98 13.82
C ASP A 31 1.66 1.57 14.84
N GLN A 32 0.57 2.33 14.96
CA GLN A 32 -0.55 2.02 15.83
C GLN A 32 -1.82 1.87 15.02
N ASN A 33 -2.57 0.82 15.32
CA ASN A 33 -3.82 0.54 14.63
C ASN A 33 -4.90 1.57 14.94
N ILE A 34 -5.78 1.78 13.97
CA ILE A 34 -7.00 2.52 14.22
C ILE A 34 -8.00 1.58 14.88
N GLN A 35 -8.72 2.05 15.88
CA GLN A 35 -9.60 1.20 16.68
C GLN A 35 -11.01 1.06 16.11
N GLN A 36 -11.45 2.03 15.35
CA GLN A 36 -12.81 2.06 14.81
C GLN A 36 -12.79 1.81 13.30
N ARG A 37 -13.87 1.25 12.77
CA ARG A 37 -14.01 1.11 11.33
C ARG A 37 -13.96 2.47 10.67
N THR A 38 -13.09 2.63 9.70
CA THR A 38 -12.79 3.93 9.10
C THR A 38 -12.66 3.79 7.60
N ILE A 39 -13.14 4.78 6.88
CA ILE A 39 -12.90 4.91 5.43
C ILE A 39 -11.91 6.06 5.24
N ILE A 40 -10.82 5.76 4.52
CA ILE A 40 -9.84 6.78 4.13
C ILE A 40 -9.90 6.83 2.61
N GLN A 41 -10.30 7.99 2.08
CA GLN A 41 -10.54 8.11 0.63
C GLN A 41 -10.19 9.48 0.09
N ASP A 42 -9.94 9.50 -1.21
CA ASP A 42 -9.73 10.74 -1.99
C ASP A 42 -8.56 11.56 -1.47
N LEU A 43 -7.49 10.86 -1.09
CA LEU A 43 -6.26 11.47 -0.57
C LEU A 43 -5.05 10.90 -1.30
N THR A 44 -3.93 11.57 -1.14
CA THR A 44 -2.63 11.03 -1.53
C THR A 44 -1.84 10.68 -0.27
N PHE A 45 -1.29 9.47 -0.24
CA PHE A 45 -0.28 9.12 0.74
C PHE A 45 1.09 9.44 0.13
N ASP A 46 1.80 10.38 0.70
CA ASP A 46 3.07 10.86 0.18
C ASP A 46 4.14 10.82 1.28
N GLY A 47 5.09 9.90 1.15
CA GLY A 47 6.13 9.75 2.16
C GLY A 47 5.60 9.11 3.44
N CYS A 48 5.02 7.92 3.32
CA CYS A 48 4.39 7.24 4.47
C CYS A 48 5.03 5.89 4.73
N LEU A 49 5.29 5.59 6.00
CA LEU A 49 5.66 4.27 6.47
C LEU A 49 4.58 3.75 7.41
N PHE A 50 3.98 2.63 7.04
CA PHE A 50 3.02 1.91 7.89
C PHE A 50 3.66 0.63 8.37
N GLU A 51 3.79 0.43 9.68
CA GLU A 51 4.39 -0.76 10.27
C GLU A 51 3.42 -1.50 11.16
N ASN A 52 3.29 -2.80 10.96
CA ASN A 52 2.46 -3.67 11.79
C ASN A 52 1.01 -3.19 11.88
N ILE A 53 0.45 -2.71 10.79
CA ILE A 53 -0.93 -2.20 10.76
C ILE A 53 -1.85 -3.27 10.21
N ASP A 54 -2.94 -3.49 10.93
CA ASP A 54 -4.06 -4.31 10.47
C ASP A 54 -5.09 -3.38 9.83
N PHE A 55 -5.13 -3.41 8.49
CA PHE A 55 -6.06 -2.57 7.72
C PHE A 55 -7.44 -3.22 7.55
N THR A 56 -7.74 -4.32 8.24
CA THR A 56 -9.04 -5.00 8.05
C THR A 56 -10.23 -4.15 8.49
N LYS A 57 -10.02 -3.19 9.38
CA LYS A 57 -11.04 -2.23 9.79
C LYS A 57 -11.00 -0.91 9.01
N VAL A 58 -10.09 -0.81 8.05
CA VAL A 58 -9.90 0.42 7.28
C VAL A 58 -10.17 0.12 5.83
N SER A 59 -11.06 0.88 5.21
CA SER A 59 -11.27 0.82 3.78
C SER A 59 -10.48 1.93 3.11
N LEU A 60 -9.55 1.55 2.24
CA LEU A 60 -8.76 2.50 1.47
C LEU A 60 -9.39 2.63 0.09
N LYS A 61 -9.81 3.84 -0.27
CA LYS A 61 -10.51 4.08 -1.55
C LYS A 61 -9.97 5.31 -2.25
N HIS A 62 -9.73 5.19 -3.55
CA HIS A 62 -9.31 6.32 -4.39
C HIS A 62 -8.11 7.06 -3.78
N LEU A 63 -7.04 6.30 -3.50
CA LEU A 63 -5.81 6.84 -2.93
C LEU A 63 -4.69 6.70 -3.95
N ASP A 64 -3.96 7.79 -4.18
CA ASP A 64 -2.68 7.68 -4.85
C ASP A 64 -1.59 7.45 -3.81
N LEU A 65 -0.63 6.60 -4.12
CA LEU A 65 0.46 6.26 -3.23
C LEU A 65 1.79 6.67 -3.86
N ILE A 66 2.50 7.57 -3.20
CA ILE A 66 3.82 8.03 -3.65
C ILE A 66 4.78 7.93 -2.47
N ASP A 67 5.89 7.23 -2.66
CA ASP A 67 6.89 7.05 -1.60
C ASP A 67 6.26 6.45 -0.33
N VAL A 68 5.68 5.26 -0.47
CA VAL A 68 4.99 4.59 0.64
C VAL A 68 5.58 3.19 0.85
N THR A 69 5.81 2.85 2.11
CA THR A 69 6.16 1.48 2.51
C THR A 69 5.10 0.95 3.48
N PHE A 70 4.58 -0.23 3.15
CA PHE A 70 3.80 -1.05 4.07
C PHE A 70 4.67 -2.19 4.53
N ASP A 71 4.97 -2.26 5.83
CA ASP A 71 5.80 -3.32 6.39
C ASP A 71 5.02 -4.10 7.45
N LYS A 72 4.89 -5.41 7.23
CA LYS A 72 4.13 -6.30 8.11
C LYS A 72 2.69 -5.84 8.33
N CYS A 73 2.04 -5.46 7.24
CA CYS A 73 0.66 -4.99 7.27
C CYS A 73 -0.29 -6.04 6.69
N ASP A 74 -1.51 -6.06 7.20
CA ASP A 74 -2.58 -6.85 6.62
C ASP A 74 -3.43 -5.94 5.75
N LEU A 75 -3.29 -6.08 4.43
CA LEU A 75 -4.02 -5.33 3.43
C LEU A 75 -5.02 -6.22 2.68
N SER A 76 -5.39 -7.34 3.28
CA SER A 76 -6.30 -8.29 2.64
C SER A 76 -7.60 -7.62 2.21
N ASN A 77 -8.05 -7.96 1.01
CA ASN A 77 -9.30 -7.48 0.42
C ASN A 77 -9.38 -5.95 0.23
N GLN A 78 -8.25 -5.25 0.27
CA GLN A 78 -8.25 -3.83 -0.07
C GLN A 78 -8.41 -3.64 -1.58
N ASN A 79 -8.89 -2.48 -1.96
CA ASN A 79 -9.14 -2.13 -3.35
C ASN A 79 -8.25 -0.96 -3.76
N PHE A 80 -7.25 -1.27 -4.59
CA PHE A 80 -6.37 -0.27 -5.19
C PHE A 80 -6.66 -0.08 -6.68
N ASP A 81 -7.88 -0.43 -7.13
CA ASP A 81 -8.24 -0.33 -8.54
C ASP A 81 -8.20 1.11 -9.03
N HIS A 82 -7.75 1.28 -10.27
CA HIS A 82 -7.71 2.58 -10.96
C HIS A 82 -6.85 3.63 -10.26
N GLN A 83 -5.87 3.21 -9.46
CA GLN A 83 -5.04 4.12 -8.70
C GLN A 83 -3.64 4.22 -9.30
N TYR A 84 -2.84 5.11 -8.74
CA TYR A 84 -1.46 5.33 -9.12
C TYR A 84 -0.55 5.04 -7.94
N LEU A 85 0.40 4.12 -8.14
CA LEU A 85 1.40 3.75 -7.15
C LEU A 85 2.78 4.02 -7.71
N ASN A 86 3.57 4.88 -7.06
CA ASN A 86 4.91 5.22 -7.50
C ASN A 86 5.89 5.16 -6.34
N ARG A 87 6.92 4.35 -6.47
CA ARG A 87 7.90 4.09 -5.42
C ARG A 87 7.22 3.60 -4.15
N VAL A 88 6.60 2.42 -4.27
CA VAL A 88 5.85 1.78 -3.18
C VAL A 88 6.45 0.42 -2.91
N GLN A 89 6.59 0.08 -1.64
CA GLN A 89 7.04 -1.25 -1.23
C GLN A 89 6.01 -1.88 -0.30
N PHE A 90 5.67 -3.13 -0.60
CA PHE A 90 4.89 -4.00 0.26
C PHE A 90 5.83 -5.06 0.79
N LYS A 91 6.20 -4.98 2.06
CA LYS A 91 7.17 -5.90 2.70
C LYS A 91 6.48 -6.75 3.74
N ASN A 92 6.59 -8.05 3.62
CA ASN A 92 6.00 -8.98 4.57
C ASN A 92 4.51 -8.72 4.80
N CYS A 93 3.79 -8.38 3.74
CA CYS A 93 2.38 -7.99 3.82
C CYS A 93 1.47 -9.13 3.40
N LYS A 94 0.26 -9.08 3.93
CA LYS A 94 -0.82 -9.95 3.53
C LYS A 94 -1.68 -9.21 2.52
N LEU A 95 -1.72 -9.72 1.30
CA LEU A 95 -2.43 -9.10 0.18
C LEU A 95 -3.48 -10.06 -0.40
N THR A 96 -3.97 -10.99 0.41
CA THR A 96 -4.94 -11.98 -0.01
C THR A 96 -6.23 -11.30 -0.46
N GLY A 97 -6.64 -11.54 -1.70
CA GLY A 97 -7.85 -10.94 -2.25
C GLY A 97 -7.77 -9.45 -2.53
N THR A 98 -6.58 -8.86 -2.45
CA THR A 98 -6.39 -7.45 -2.74
C THR A 98 -6.47 -7.20 -4.25
N SER A 99 -7.14 -6.13 -4.64
CA SER A 99 -7.39 -5.81 -6.04
C SER A 99 -6.54 -4.64 -6.49
N PHE A 100 -5.87 -4.81 -7.65
CA PHE A 100 -5.08 -3.80 -8.34
C PHE A 100 -5.50 -3.73 -9.81
N ILE A 101 -6.80 -3.77 -10.08
CA ILE A 101 -7.31 -3.80 -11.46
C ILE A 101 -7.14 -2.42 -12.10
N GLU A 102 -6.61 -2.40 -13.32
CA GLU A 102 -6.39 -1.17 -14.07
C GLU A 102 -5.63 -0.12 -13.27
N THR A 103 -4.62 -0.57 -12.52
CA THR A 103 -3.80 0.27 -11.65
C THR A 103 -2.48 0.53 -12.32
N ASN A 104 -1.92 1.73 -12.14
CA ASN A 104 -0.60 2.06 -12.64
C ASN A 104 0.42 1.87 -11.52
N LEU A 105 1.33 0.92 -11.71
CA LEU A 105 2.40 0.64 -10.76
C LEU A 105 3.74 0.98 -11.39
N LYS A 106 4.48 1.89 -10.76
CA LYS A 106 5.82 2.27 -11.20
C LYS A 106 6.79 2.21 -10.03
N ASP A 107 7.88 1.48 -10.20
CA ASP A 107 8.88 1.27 -9.14
C ASP A 107 8.23 0.70 -7.87
N VAL A 108 7.57 -0.44 -8.02
CA VAL A 108 6.85 -1.11 -6.93
C VAL A 108 7.50 -2.46 -6.64
N LEU A 109 7.76 -2.71 -5.36
CA LEU A 109 8.30 -3.98 -4.89
C LEU A 109 7.29 -4.68 -4.00
N PHE A 110 7.02 -5.94 -4.32
CA PHE A 110 6.29 -6.86 -3.45
C PHE A 110 7.31 -7.85 -2.90
N ASP A 111 7.65 -7.73 -1.61
CA ASP A 111 8.71 -8.49 -0.98
C ASP A 111 8.14 -9.36 0.14
N HIS A 112 8.26 -10.69 -0.01
CA HIS A 112 7.76 -11.67 0.95
C HIS A 112 6.28 -11.48 1.29
N CYS A 113 5.45 -11.26 0.27
CA CYS A 113 4.02 -11.03 0.44
C CYS A 113 3.21 -12.30 0.16
N GLN A 114 2.08 -12.41 0.85
CA GLN A 114 1.07 -13.43 0.57
C GLN A 114 0.01 -12.80 -0.33
N GLY A 115 0.02 -13.16 -1.61
CA GLY A 115 -0.83 -12.51 -2.61
C GLY A 115 -1.88 -13.42 -3.24
N ARG A 116 -2.32 -14.48 -2.55
CA ARG A 116 -3.34 -15.38 -3.09
C ARG A 116 -4.62 -14.63 -3.39
N TYR A 117 -5.21 -14.95 -4.55
CA TYR A 117 -6.44 -14.32 -5.01
C TYR A 117 -6.35 -12.81 -5.22
N SER A 118 -5.14 -12.25 -5.21
CA SER A 118 -4.95 -10.86 -5.63
C SER A 118 -5.16 -10.74 -7.14
N ASN A 119 -5.55 -9.56 -7.60
CA ASN A 119 -5.91 -9.36 -9.00
C ASN A 119 -5.20 -8.13 -9.56
N LEU A 120 -4.35 -8.35 -10.57
CA LEU A 120 -3.62 -7.28 -11.26
C LEU A 120 -4.09 -7.14 -12.73
N SER A 121 -5.30 -7.56 -13.04
CA SER A 121 -5.82 -7.53 -14.40
C SER A 121 -5.79 -6.12 -14.99
N SER A 122 -5.31 -6.03 -16.23
CA SER A 122 -5.26 -4.78 -16.99
C SER A 122 -4.44 -3.67 -16.32
N SER A 123 -3.57 -4.01 -15.38
CA SER A 123 -2.67 -3.05 -14.75
C SER A 123 -1.49 -2.73 -15.66
N GLN A 124 -0.97 -1.52 -15.53
CA GLN A 124 0.24 -1.11 -16.20
C GLN A 124 1.41 -1.22 -15.23
N LEU A 125 2.35 -2.10 -15.56
CA LEU A 125 3.49 -2.41 -14.70
C LEU A 125 4.77 -1.88 -15.33
N PHE A 126 5.42 -0.92 -14.67
CA PHE A 126 6.72 -0.41 -15.07
C PHE A 126 7.68 -0.51 -13.89
N ASN A 127 8.75 -1.28 -14.03
CA ASN A 127 9.69 -1.56 -12.95
C ASN A 127 8.97 -2.12 -11.72
N VAL A 128 8.34 -3.28 -11.88
CA VAL A 128 7.65 -3.96 -10.77
C VAL A 128 8.34 -5.29 -10.52
N MET A 129 8.62 -5.59 -9.26
CA MET A 129 9.27 -6.82 -8.87
C MET A 129 8.47 -7.53 -7.80
N PHE A 130 8.35 -8.86 -7.95
CA PHE A 130 7.77 -9.76 -6.97
C PHE A 130 8.90 -10.65 -6.46
N ASP A 131 9.27 -10.51 -5.19
CA ASP A 131 10.37 -11.24 -4.59
C ASP A 131 9.86 -12.13 -3.45
N HIS A 132 10.05 -13.45 -3.58
CA HIS A 132 9.63 -14.44 -2.60
C HIS A 132 8.16 -14.30 -2.20
N CYS A 133 7.27 -14.15 -3.18
CA CYS A 133 5.86 -13.95 -2.93
C CYS A 133 5.04 -15.18 -3.32
N ASP A 134 3.93 -15.43 -2.61
CA ASP A 134 2.98 -16.48 -2.94
C ASP A 134 1.81 -15.86 -3.72
N TYR A 135 1.79 -16.12 -5.03
CA TYR A 135 0.77 -15.60 -5.95
C TYR A 135 0.00 -16.69 -6.65
N LYS A 136 -0.16 -17.85 -6.02
CA LYS A 136 -1.00 -18.89 -6.59
C LYS A 136 -2.43 -18.37 -6.75
N LYS A 137 -3.06 -18.69 -7.90
CA LYS A 137 -4.45 -18.32 -8.20
C LYS A 137 -4.69 -16.80 -8.21
N HIS A 138 -3.75 -16.05 -8.78
CA HIS A 138 -3.96 -14.63 -9.05
C HIS A 138 -4.20 -14.41 -10.54
N HIS A 139 -4.69 -13.24 -10.88
CA HIS A 139 -4.88 -12.79 -12.27
C HIS A 139 -3.92 -11.64 -12.57
N LEU A 140 -3.22 -11.81 -13.68
CA LEU A 140 -2.30 -10.77 -14.17
C LEU A 140 -2.84 -10.11 -15.43
#